data_7d73d2c085a7a04c2d2731f0378b1ea3
#
_entry.id   7d73d2c085a7a04c2d2731f0378b1ea3
#
_cell.length_a   1.000
_cell.length_b   1.000
_cell.length_c   1.000
_cell.angle_alpha   90.00
_cell.angle_beta   90.00
_cell.angle_gamma   90.00
#
_symmetry.space_group_name_H-M   'P 1'
#
loop_
_entity.id
_entity.type
_entity.pdbx_description
1 polymer ?
#
loop_
_entity_poly.entity_id
_entity_poly.type
_entity_poly.pdbx_seq_one_letter_code
_entity_poly.pdbx_strand_id
1 'polypeptide(L)'
;MTVPALDALRWAVPDSYVVLDADDRITHVSSPLHDDLGRWLGHVLWDHLPGAREVYGPAFAVARASGEPVETIVFYSGRVKRLVVIPADDGLAVHVERLAELDVTSLVTLRLSLERIERALAGRVSAQLDSRARASLQALP
;
A
#
# COMPACT_ATOMS: atom_id res chain seq x y z
N MET A 1 23.71 0.66 -10.63
CA MET A 1 23.57 2.12 -10.53
C MET A 1 22.28 2.42 -9.80
N THR A 2 22.36 3.10 -8.69
CA THR A 2 21.18 3.46 -7.90
C THR A 2 20.49 4.63 -8.55
N VAL A 3 19.27 4.45 -9.03
CA VAL A 3 18.46 5.54 -9.57
C VAL A 3 17.98 6.38 -8.38
N PRO A 4 18.15 7.72 -8.38
CA PRO A 4 17.57 8.54 -7.34
C PRO A 4 16.08 8.31 -7.20
N ALA A 5 15.57 8.35 -5.96
CA ALA A 5 14.15 8.10 -5.69
C ALA A 5 13.23 9.00 -6.52
N LEU A 6 13.62 10.26 -6.72
CA LEU A 6 12.87 11.22 -7.52
C LEU A 6 12.74 10.78 -8.97
N ASP A 7 13.79 10.20 -9.56
CA ASP A 7 13.75 9.70 -10.93
C ASP A 7 12.90 8.43 -11.03
N ALA A 8 12.99 7.54 -10.04
CA ALA A 8 12.14 6.35 -9.99
C ALA A 8 10.65 6.73 -9.91
N LEU A 9 10.31 7.74 -9.12
CA LEU A 9 8.94 8.24 -9.00
C LEU A 9 8.42 8.88 -10.28
N ARG A 10 9.26 9.53 -11.07
CA ARG A 10 8.85 10.10 -12.35
C ARG A 10 8.35 9.04 -13.32
N TRP A 11 8.88 7.83 -13.24
CA TRP A 11 8.43 6.70 -14.08
C TRP A 11 7.15 6.06 -13.56
N ALA A 12 7.01 5.94 -12.23
CA ALA A 12 5.85 5.30 -11.61
C ALA A 12 4.67 6.26 -11.47
N VAL A 13 4.96 7.54 -11.15
CA VAL A 13 3.96 8.55 -10.84
C VAL A 13 4.52 9.92 -11.24
N PRO A 14 4.05 10.51 -12.31
CA PRO A 14 4.68 11.69 -12.86
C PRO A 14 4.68 12.92 -11.93
N ASP A 15 3.65 13.14 -11.10
CA ASP A 15 3.45 14.48 -10.58
C ASP A 15 3.23 14.63 -9.08
N SER A 16 2.85 13.58 -8.33
CA SER A 16 2.41 13.73 -6.93
C SER A 16 3.15 12.80 -6.00
N TYR A 17 4.14 13.30 -5.29
CA TYR A 17 4.90 12.50 -4.32
C TYR A 17 5.49 13.34 -3.21
N VAL A 18 5.80 12.69 -2.09
CA VAL A 18 6.61 13.26 -1.02
C VAL A 18 7.80 12.35 -0.75
N VAL A 19 8.89 12.92 -0.28
CA VAL A 19 10.06 12.15 0.16
C VAL A 19 10.18 12.30 1.68
N LEU A 20 10.37 11.17 2.34
CA LEU A 20 10.55 11.10 3.79
C LEU A 20 11.96 10.62 4.11
N ASP A 21 12.53 11.12 5.22
CA ASP A 21 13.78 10.59 5.75
C ASP A 21 13.54 9.36 6.64
N ALA A 22 14.58 8.86 7.30
CA ALA A 22 14.51 7.71 8.17
C ALA A 22 13.57 7.89 9.38
N ASP A 23 13.29 9.11 9.76
CA ASP A 23 12.42 9.47 10.89
C ASP A 23 11.02 9.90 10.45
N ASP A 24 10.66 9.63 9.20
CA ASP A 24 9.38 10.02 8.60
C ASP A 24 9.15 11.54 8.54
N ARG A 25 10.23 12.31 8.50
CA ARG A 25 10.16 13.75 8.25
C ARG A 25 10.07 14.01 6.76
N ILE A 26 9.23 14.96 6.38
CA ILE A 26 9.07 15.36 4.98
C ILE A 26 10.29 16.18 4.55
N THR A 27 11.05 15.67 3.61
CA THR A 27 12.24 16.34 3.06
C THR A 27 12.00 16.96 1.69
N HIS A 28 10.98 16.53 0.97
CA HIS A 28 10.62 17.06 -0.33
C HIS A 28 9.13 16.83 -0.60
N VAL A 29 8.50 17.82 -1.23
CA VAL A 29 7.11 17.75 -1.70
C VAL A 29 7.09 18.15 -3.16
N SER A 30 6.48 17.32 -4.01
CA SER A 30 6.37 17.64 -5.44
C SER A 30 5.46 18.85 -5.67
N SER A 31 5.66 19.53 -6.81
CA SER A 31 4.95 20.76 -7.14
C SER A 31 3.43 20.69 -7.01
N PRO A 32 2.75 19.64 -7.53
CA PRO A 32 1.29 19.54 -7.38
C PRO A 32 0.79 19.43 -5.94
N LEU A 33 1.63 18.94 -5.01
CA LEU A 33 1.27 18.78 -3.60
C LEU A 33 1.77 19.94 -2.74
N HIS A 34 2.50 20.89 -3.31
CA HIS A 34 3.18 21.93 -2.54
C HIS A 34 2.22 22.84 -1.79
N ASP A 35 1.09 23.17 -2.38
CA ASP A 35 0.08 24.02 -1.75
C ASP A 35 -0.55 23.36 -0.52
N ASP A 36 -0.71 22.03 -0.55
CA ASP A 36 -1.32 21.27 0.53
C ASP A 36 -0.31 20.83 1.60
N LEU A 37 0.85 20.37 1.18
CA LEU A 37 1.83 19.71 2.05
C LEU A 37 3.14 20.47 2.24
N GLY A 38 3.41 21.47 1.43
CA GLY A 38 4.68 22.20 1.46
C GLY A 38 4.97 22.86 2.82
N ARG A 39 3.93 23.28 3.52
CA ARG A 39 4.03 23.86 4.87
C ARG A 39 4.54 22.86 5.92
N TRP A 40 4.50 21.56 5.61
CA TRP A 40 4.94 20.51 6.52
C TRP A 40 6.36 20.04 6.25
N LEU A 41 7.09 20.69 5.34
CA LEU A 41 8.50 20.39 5.11
C LEU A 41 9.28 20.45 6.42
N GLY A 42 10.08 19.42 6.69
CA GLY A 42 10.83 19.27 7.94
C GLY A 42 10.05 18.71 9.11
N HIS A 43 8.74 18.55 8.98
CA HIS A 43 7.90 17.99 10.03
C HIS A 43 7.75 16.48 9.86
N VAL A 44 7.47 15.79 10.98
CA VAL A 44 7.11 14.37 10.94
C VAL A 44 5.72 14.21 10.31
N LEU A 45 5.63 13.36 9.30
CA LEU A 45 4.37 13.15 8.54
C LEU A 45 3.19 12.83 9.45
N TRP A 46 3.39 11.96 10.44
CA TRP A 46 2.32 11.47 11.31
C TRP A 46 1.73 12.53 12.23
N ASP A 47 2.46 13.61 12.48
CA ASP A 47 1.97 14.70 13.33
C ASP A 47 0.82 15.49 12.67
N HIS A 48 0.68 15.39 11.35
CA HIS A 48 -0.29 16.13 10.58
C HIS A 48 -1.42 15.30 9.99
N LEU A 49 -1.33 13.97 10.10
CA LEU A 49 -2.31 13.03 9.52
C LEU A 49 -2.82 12.08 10.60
N PRO A 50 -3.87 12.47 11.35
CA PRO A 50 -4.43 11.64 12.42
C PRO A 50 -4.84 10.25 11.91
N GLY A 51 -4.38 9.19 12.59
CA GLY A 51 -4.70 7.83 12.23
C GLY A 51 -3.99 7.28 10.98
N ALA A 52 -3.20 8.10 10.30
CA ALA A 52 -2.54 7.67 9.07
C ALA A 52 -1.44 6.63 9.30
N ARG A 53 -0.77 6.67 10.44
CA ARG A 53 0.31 5.75 10.76
C ARG A 53 -0.15 4.29 10.75
N GLU A 54 -1.33 4.02 11.26
CA GLU A 54 -1.91 2.68 11.27
C GLU A 54 -2.26 2.19 9.86
N VAL A 55 -2.58 3.12 8.97
CA VAL A 55 -3.00 2.82 7.60
C VAL A 55 -1.80 2.68 6.66
N TYR A 56 -0.88 3.64 6.68
CA TYR A 56 0.27 3.69 5.77
C TYR A 56 1.52 3.01 6.34
N GLY A 57 1.67 3.00 7.66
CA GLY A 57 2.86 2.50 8.34
C GLY A 57 3.26 1.09 7.96
N PRO A 58 2.34 0.13 7.85
CA PRO A 58 2.69 -1.23 7.44
C PRO A 58 3.39 -1.30 6.08
N ALA A 59 2.92 -0.55 5.08
CA ALA A 59 3.56 -0.48 3.76
C ALA A 59 4.95 0.14 3.84
N PHE A 60 5.12 1.18 4.63
CA PHE A 60 6.42 1.82 4.87
C PHE A 60 7.40 0.83 5.51
N ALA A 61 6.96 0.08 6.51
CA ALA A 61 7.78 -0.91 7.17
C ALA A 61 8.23 -2.03 6.22
N VAL A 62 7.32 -2.51 5.38
CA VAL A 62 7.66 -3.53 4.37
C VAL A 62 8.67 -2.98 3.36
N ALA A 63 8.47 -1.77 2.86
CA ALA A 63 9.40 -1.16 1.91
C ALA A 63 10.80 -1.00 2.51
N ARG A 64 10.90 -0.53 3.75
CA ARG A 64 12.18 -0.39 4.44
C ARG A 64 12.87 -1.73 4.68
N ALA A 65 12.12 -2.73 5.12
CA ALA A 65 12.67 -4.05 5.41
C ALA A 65 13.11 -4.80 4.15
N SER A 66 12.33 -4.72 3.07
CA SER A 66 12.62 -5.43 1.82
C SER A 66 13.60 -4.70 0.91
N GLY A 67 13.70 -3.37 1.02
CA GLY A 67 14.45 -2.56 0.07
C GLY A 67 13.81 -2.49 -1.31
N GLU A 68 12.57 -2.90 -1.45
CA GLU A 68 11.84 -2.95 -2.72
C GLU A 68 10.58 -2.09 -2.70
N PRO A 69 10.13 -1.59 -3.86
CA PRO A 69 8.88 -0.85 -3.94
C PRO A 69 7.67 -1.67 -3.47
N VAL A 70 6.75 -1.01 -2.80
CA VAL A 70 5.49 -1.60 -2.35
C VAL A 70 4.35 -0.82 -2.98
N GLU A 71 3.40 -1.53 -3.57
CA GLU A 71 2.16 -0.97 -4.08
C GLU A 71 0.99 -1.65 -3.38
N THR A 72 0.07 -0.84 -2.86
CA THR A 72 -1.10 -1.37 -2.16
C THR A 72 -2.26 -0.39 -2.26
N ILE A 73 -3.43 -0.85 -1.87
CA ILE A 73 -4.64 -0.04 -1.76
C ILE A 73 -4.92 0.19 -0.28
N VAL A 74 -5.17 1.44 0.07
CA VAL A 74 -5.48 1.83 1.44
C VAL A 74 -6.78 2.63 1.48
N PHE A 75 -7.42 2.63 2.63
CA PHE A 75 -8.57 3.46 2.92
C PHE A 75 -8.22 4.43 4.04
N TYR A 76 -8.26 5.71 3.73
CA TYR A 76 -7.95 6.75 4.70
C TYR A 76 -8.78 7.99 4.44
N SER A 77 -9.29 8.59 5.51
CA SER A 77 -10.09 9.82 5.45
C SER A 77 -11.30 9.73 4.51
N GLY A 78 -11.99 8.57 4.54
CA GLY A 78 -13.19 8.34 3.74
C GLY A 78 -12.95 8.06 2.26
N ARG A 79 -11.70 7.81 1.86
CA ARG A 79 -11.34 7.63 0.45
C ARG A 79 -10.45 6.43 0.23
N VAL A 80 -10.66 5.78 -0.90
CA VAL A 80 -9.78 4.70 -1.39
C VAL A 80 -8.61 5.32 -2.13
N LYS A 81 -7.41 4.91 -1.79
CA LYS A 81 -6.18 5.43 -2.37
C LYS A 81 -5.25 4.31 -2.77
N ARG A 82 -4.57 4.50 -3.90
CA ARG A 82 -3.44 3.67 -4.29
C ARG A 82 -2.19 4.27 -3.68
N LEU A 83 -1.45 3.46 -2.95
CA LEU A 83 -0.21 3.85 -2.29
C LEU A 83 0.96 3.17 -2.98
N VAL A 84 1.94 3.95 -3.39
CA VAL A 84 3.22 3.45 -3.91
C VAL A 84 4.32 3.99 -3.02
N VAL A 85 5.11 3.09 -2.45
CA VAL A 85 6.23 3.42 -1.56
C VAL A 85 7.51 2.87 -2.16
N ILE A 86 8.46 3.74 -2.43
CA ILE A 86 9.74 3.38 -3.05
C ILE A 86 10.86 3.68 -2.06
N PRO A 87 11.60 2.66 -1.58
CA PRO A 87 12.76 2.90 -0.72
C PRO A 87 13.83 3.67 -1.48
N ALA A 88 14.44 4.65 -0.82
CA ALA A 88 15.46 5.48 -1.42
C ALA A 88 16.43 5.97 -0.37
N ASP A 89 17.70 5.63 -0.50
CA ASP A 89 18.74 5.97 0.45
C ASP A 89 18.30 5.59 1.89
N ASP A 90 18.22 6.56 2.78
CA ASP A 90 17.79 6.31 4.17
C ASP A 90 16.29 6.51 4.38
N GLY A 91 15.56 6.80 3.34
CA GLY A 91 14.15 7.18 3.45
C GLY A 91 13.23 6.47 2.48
N LEU A 92 12.10 7.12 2.24
CA LEU A 92 11.06 6.63 1.36
C LEU A 92 10.57 7.74 0.44
N ALA A 93 10.27 7.37 -0.79
CA ALA A 93 9.51 8.21 -1.69
C ALA A 93 8.08 7.64 -1.76
N VAL A 94 7.08 8.48 -1.49
CA VAL A 94 5.70 8.05 -1.31
C VAL A 94 4.79 8.78 -2.29
N HIS A 95 4.05 8.00 -3.06
CA HIS A 95 2.98 8.51 -3.90
C HIS A 95 1.64 7.99 -3.42
N VAL A 96 0.67 8.88 -3.36
CA VAL A 96 -0.71 8.53 -3.04
C VAL A 96 -1.60 9.03 -4.17
N GLU A 97 -2.27 8.11 -4.84
CA GLU A 97 -3.23 8.41 -5.88
C GLU A 97 -4.64 8.19 -5.33
N ARG A 98 -5.48 9.20 -5.48
CA ARG A 98 -6.89 9.07 -5.12
C ARG A 98 -7.59 8.28 -6.21
N LEU A 99 -8.15 7.14 -5.86
CA LEU A 99 -8.99 6.35 -6.74
C LEU A 99 -10.42 6.92 -6.76
N ALA A 100 -11.35 6.26 -7.42
CA ALA A 100 -12.72 6.74 -7.47
C ALA A 100 -13.28 6.99 -6.06
N GLU A 101 -14.10 8.04 -5.91
CA GLU A 101 -14.80 8.26 -4.66
C GLU A 101 -15.85 7.17 -4.47
N LEU A 102 -15.66 6.35 -3.43
CA LEU A 102 -16.62 5.34 -3.01
C LEU A 102 -17.17 5.77 -1.65
N ASP A 103 -18.49 5.67 -1.47
CA ASP A 103 -19.05 5.84 -0.14
C ASP A 103 -18.75 4.63 0.75
N VAL A 104 -18.96 4.78 2.05
CA VAL A 104 -18.65 3.70 3.02
C VAL A 104 -19.48 2.45 2.73
N THR A 105 -20.73 2.60 2.31
CA THR A 105 -21.61 1.47 1.98
C THR A 105 -21.06 0.69 0.79
N SER A 106 -20.63 1.36 -0.27
CA SER A 106 -20.03 0.72 -1.43
C SER A 106 -18.74 -0.03 -1.09
N LEU A 107 -17.91 0.54 -0.21
CA LEU A 107 -16.69 -0.12 0.27
C LEU A 107 -16.97 -1.37 1.09
N VAL A 108 -17.95 -1.31 2.00
CA VAL A 108 -18.37 -2.47 2.79
C VAL A 108 -18.89 -3.57 1.88
N THR A 109 -19.73 -3.24 0.90
CA THR A 109 -20.27 -4.19 -0.08
C THR A 109 -19.14 -4.84 -0.88
N LEU A 110 -18.20 -4.06 -1.37
CA LEU A 110 -17.03 -4.58 -2.11
C LEU A 110 -16.20 -5.53 -1.25
N ARG A 111 -15.92 -5.17 -0.02
CA ARG A 111 -15.16 -6.00 0.92
C ARG A 111 -15.85 -7.32 1.19
N LEU A 112 -17.16 -7.30 1.47
CA LEU A 112 -17.95 -8.51 1.69
C LEU A 112 -17.96 -9.42 0.45
N SER A 113 -18.05 -8.85 -0.74
CA SER A 113 -17.98 -9.59 -1.99
C SER A 113 -16.63 -10.29 -2.17
N LEU A 114 -15.52 -9.60 -1.87
CA LEU A 114 -14.18 -10.17 -1.92
C LEU A 114 -14.01 -11.29 -0.90
N GLU A 115 -14.51 -11.12 0.32
CA GLU A 115 -14.45 -12.15 1.36
C GLU A 115 -15.24 -13.42 0.96
N ARG A 116 -16.37 -13.25 0.29
CA ARG A 116 -17.15 -14.40 -0.25
C ARG A 116 -16.36 -15.15 -1.32
N ILE A 117 -15.71 -14.43 -2.22
CA ILE A 117 -14.89 -15.03 -3.27
C ILE A 117 -13.72 -15.80 -2.64
N GLU A 118 -13.03 -15.20 -1.68
CA GLU A 118 -11.93 -15.84 -0.97
C GLU A 118 -12.36 -17.12 -0.27
N ARG A 119 -13.50 -17.10 0.42
CA ARG A 119 -14.07 -18.31 1.08
C ARG A 119 -14.44 -19.40 0.08
N ALA A 120 -15.04 -19.03 -1.04
CA ALA A 120 -15.40 -19.99 -2.09
C ALA A 120 -14.14 -20.65 -2.68
N LEU A 121 -13.09 -19.87 -2.93
CA LEU A 121 -11.82 -20.39 -3.41
C LEU A 121 -11.14 -21.29 -2.38
N ALA A 122 -11.11 -20.87 -1.12
CA ALA A 122 -10.54 -21.67 -0.02
C ALA A 122 -11.29 -23.00 0.13
N GLY A 123 -12.63 -22.99 0.05
CA GLY A 123 -13.44 -24.20 0.11
C GLY A 123 -13.13 -25.17 -1.04
N ARG A 124 -12.95 -24.66 -2.26
CA ARG A 124 -12.57 -25.48 -3.41
C ARG A 124 -11.18 -26.09 -3.25
N VAL A 125 -10.22 -25.32 -2.77
CA VAL A 125 -8.86 -25.83 -2.53
C VAL A 125 -8.87 -26.92 -1.46
N SER A 126 -9.57 -26.72 -0.35
CA SER A 126 -9.74 -27.72 0.70
C SER A 126 -10.39 -28.99 0.18
N ALA A 127 -11.47 -28.91 -0.59
CA ALA A 127 -12.13 -30.05 -1.18
C ALA A 127 -11.20 -30.84 -2.11
N GLN A 128 -10.40 -30.16 -2.92
CA GLN A 128 -9.42 -30.81 -3.79
C GLN A 128 -8.32 -31.53 -3.00
N LEU A 129 -7.81 -30.92 -1.94
CA LEU A 129 -6.80 -31.52 -1.08
C LEU A 129 -7.34 -32.75 -0.37
N ASP A 130 -8.57 -32.70 0.14
CA ASP A 130 -9.22 -33.85 0.78
C ASP A 130 -9.43 -35.00 -0.22
N SER A 131 -9.86 -34.71 -1.43
CA SER A 131 -10.00 -35.72 -2.49
C SER A 131 -8.66 -36.38 -2.83
N ARG A 132 -7.59 -35.62 -2.94
CA ARG A 132 -6.26 -36.13 -3.21
C ARG A 132 -5.73 -36.98 -2.05
N ALA A 133 -5.96 -36.56 -0.81
CA ALA A 133 -5.57 -37.32 0.38
C ALA A 133 -6.30 -38.67 0.43
N ARG A 134 -7.60 -38.68 0.16
CA ARG A 134 -8.40 -39.93 0.11
C ARG A 134 -7.91 -40.87 -1.00
N ALA A 135 -7.65 -40.32 -2.19
CA ALA A 135 -7.12 -41.12 -3.30
C ALA A 135 -5.77 -41.74 -2.95
N SER A 136 -4.89 -41.00 -2.28
CA SER A 136 -3.59 -41.49 -1.83
C SER A 136 -3.73 -42.61 -0.80
N LEU A 137 -4.66 -42.48 0.15
CA LEU A 137 -4.92 -43.51 1.15
C LEU A 137 -5.49 -44.79 0.51
N GLN A 138 -6.37 -44.68 -0.47
CA GLN A 138 -6.94 -45.80 -1.19
C GLN A 138 -5.92 -46.51 -2.08
N ALA A 139 -4.86 -45.83 -2.49
CA ALA A 139 -3.82 -46.39 -3.33
C ALA A 139 -2.76 -47.18 -2.52
N LEU A 140 -2.80 -47.11 -1.20
CA LEU A 140 -1.87 -47.89 -0.34
C LEU A 140 -2.27 -49.37 -0.34
N PRO A 141 -1.31 -50.31 -0.48
CA PRO A 141 -1.57 -51.72 -0.44
C PRO A 141 -2.01 -52.22 0.94
#